data_66ab24596a7a164683c6998ec74e727f
#
_entry.id   66ab24596a7a164683c6998ec74e727f
#
_cell.length_a   1.000
_cell.length_b   1.000
_cell.length_c   1.000
_cell.angle_alpha   90.00
_cell.angle_beta   90.00
_cell.angle_gamma   90.00
#
_symmetry.space_group_name_H-M   'P 1'
#
loop_
_entity.id
_entity.type
_entity.pdbx_description
1 polymer ?
#
loop_
_entity_poly.entity_id
_entity_poly.type
_entity_poly.pdbx_seq_one_letter_code
_entity_poly.pdbx_strand_id
1 'polypeptide(L)'
;MILHEILQRATESGASDIFLIAGLPVTYKVKGAQQRVGEGIMKPNDIIPLIDEIYEAGRRAKTNYENGTDDDFSFSIPQLGRFRVNVFRQRGSVAAVIRVIKFGIPDPVQLGIPESVLSLADNKTGLVLVAGAAGSGKSTTLACMIDRINWRRECHVITMEDPIEYLHSHNKSIVSQREVFIDTPGYLESLRSALRESPDVILLGEMRDYDTISSAITAAETGVLLFSTLHTSSAANTINRIVDVFPANQQLQVRGQLAQLIRGVVCQQLITTTDGHLQPVFEILKTNPAIQNMIREGQMHQLESAMQANAAEGMTTMDGSLFELYQKGLISKETALSVCNNYEFLSKRIR
;
A
#
# COMPACT_ATOMS: atom_id res chain seq x y z
N MET A 1 9.25 -33.30 5.99
CA MET A 1 9.21 -32.31 4.88
C MET A 1 10.03 -31.13 5.34
N ILE A 2 10.98 -30.67 4.57
CA ILE A 2 11.87 -29.56 4.95
C ILE A 2 11.14 -28.26 4.61
N LEU A 3 11.28 -27.23 5.43
CA LEU A 3 10.61 -25.92 5.22
C LEU A 3 10.79 -25.38 3.78
N HIS A 4 12.01 -25.47 3.26
CA HIS A 4 12.32 -25.01 1.90
C HIS A 4 11.44 -25.66 0.83
N GLU A 5 11.18 -26.97 0.90
CA GLU A 5 10.30 -27.69 -0.06
C GLU A 5 8.84 -27.21 0.04
N ILE A 6 8.37 -26.95 1.27
CA ILE A 6 7.01 -26.44 1.50
C ILE A 6 6.86 -25.06 0.85
N LEU A 7 7.82 -24.16 1.09
CA LEU A 7 7.80 -22.81 0.56
C LEU A 7 7.93 -22.79 -0.97
N GLN A 8 8.81 -23.63 -1.52
CA GLN A 8 9.00 -23.73 -2.97
C GLN A 8 7.72 -24.18 -3.67
N ARG A 9 7.10 -25.28 -3.21
CA ARG A 9 5.85 -25.79 -3.77
C ARG A 9 4.70 -24.79 -3.64
N ALA A 10 4.64 -24.06 -2.52
CA ALA A 10 3.64 -23.02 -2.32
C ALA A 10 3.82 -21.88 -3.36
N THR A 11 5.05 -21.43 -3.58
CA THR A 11 5.37 -20.39 -4.57
C THR A 11 5.03 -20.86 -5.99
N GLU A 12 5.44 -22.07 -6.37
CA GLU A 12 5.16 -22.66 -7.69
C GLU A 12 3.66 -22.84 -7.94
N SER A 13 2.89 -23.21 -6.90
CA SER A 13 1.42 -23.36 -7.01
C SER A 13 0.66 -22.03 -7.01
N GLY A 14 1.35 -20.90 -6.79
CA GLY A 14 0.73 -19.59 -6.66
C GLY A 14 -0.10 -19.42 -5.38
N ALA A 15 0.29 -20.11 -4.31
CA ALA A 15 -0.37 -19.99 -3.02
C ALA A 15 -0.22 -18.58 -2.44
N SER A 16 -1.27 -18.07 -1.81
CA SER A 16 -1.23 -16.82 -1.04
C SER A 16 -0.80 -17.04 0.41
N ASP A 17 -1.24 -18.15 1.00
CA ASP A 17 -0.97 -18.48 2.40
C ASP A 17 -0.69 -19.98 2.57
N ILE A 18 0.14 -20.33 3.56
CA ILE A 18 0.51 -21.69 3.96
C ILE A 18 0.12 -21.87 5.42
N PHE A 19 -0.55 -22.96 5.73
CA PHE A 19 -0.99 -23.28 7.09
C PHE A 19 -0.21 -24.49 7.61
N LEU A 20 0.54 -24.29 8.69
CA LEU A 20 1.25 -25.31 9.45
C LEU A 20 0.50 -25.52 10.77
N ILE A 21 -0.45 -26.44 10.80
CA ILE A 21 -1.38 -26.62 11.91
C ILE A 21 -1.49 -28.12 12.24
N ALA A 22 -1.32 -28.46 13.52
CA ALA A 22 -1.46 -29.84 13.99
C ALA A 22 -2.88 -30.39 13.71
N GLY A 23 -2.94 -31.66 13.26
CA GLY A 23 -4.19 -32.31 12.90
C GLY A 23 -4.60 -32.15 11.43
N LEU A 24 -3.82 -31.40 10.64
CA LEU A 24 -4.01 -31.24 9.20
C LEU A 24 -2.72 -31.55 8.44
N PRO A 25 -2.79 -31.97 7.17
CA PRO A 25 -1.67 -31.91 6.26
C PRO A 25 -1.23 -30.43 6.07
N VAL A 26 -0.01 -30.21 5.57
CA VAL A 26 0.35 -28.87 5.07
C VAL A 26 -0.75 -28.40 4.12
N THR A 27 -1.28 -27.22 4.36
CA THR A 27 -2.42 -26.71 3.60
C THR A 27 -2.04 -25.38 2.95
N TYR A 28 -2.31 -25.23 1.66
CA TYR A 28 -2.12 -24.01 0.91
C TYR A 28 -3.45 -23.32 0.65
N LYS A 29 -3.43 -22.00 0.55
CA LYS A 29 -4.55 -21.22 0.03
C LYS A 29 -4.20 -20.75 -1.38
N VAL A 30 -4.86 -21.33 -2.38
CA VAL A 30 -4.61 -21.03 -3.81
C VAL A 30 -5.91 -20.46 -4.40
N LYS A 31 -5.86 -19.25 -4.97
CA LYS A 31 -7.05 -18.57 -5.54
C LYS A 31 -8.24 -18.52 -4.56
N GLY A 32 -7.96 -18.31 -3.28
CA GLY A 32 -8.98 -18.23 -2.22
C GLY A 32 -9.44 -19.59 -1.66
N ALA A 33 -9.15 -20.72 -2.31
CA ALA A 33 -9.53 -22.06 -1.85
C ALA A 33 -8.39 -22.75 -1.08
N GLN A 34 -8.74 -23.51 -0.04
CA GLN A 34 -7.78 -24.32 0.71
C GLN A 34 -7.49 -25.63 -0.03
N GLN A 35 -6.21 -25.94 -0.20
CA GLN A 35 -5.73 -27.18 -0.84
C GLN A 35 -4.77 -27.90 0.11
N ARG A 36 -5.08 -29.14 0.44
CA ARG A 36 -4.22 -29.99 1.27
C ARG A 36 -3.10 -30.57 0.43
N VAL A 37 -1.87 -30.49 0.94
CA VAL A 37 -0.66 -30.95 0.23
C VAL A 37 -0.07 -32.16 0.95
N GLY A 38 -0.13 -33.32 0.28
CA GLY A 38 0.29 -34.60 0.85
C GLY A 38 -0.80 -35.27 1.69
N GLU A 39 -0.56 -36.54 2.05
CA GLU A 39 -1.51 -37.38 2.80
C GLU A 39 -1.21 -37.41 4.32
N GLY A 40 -0.06 -36.89 4.74
CA GLY A 40 0.41 -36.93 6.14
C GLY A 40 -0.17 -35.84 7.01
N ILE A 41 -0.92 -36.24 8.05
CA ILE A 41 -1.38 -35.29 9.08
C ILE A 41 -0.22 -34.91 9.98
N MET A 42 0.08 -33.61 10.09
CA MET A 42 1.12 -33.10 10.98
C MET A 42 0.72 -33.30 12.46
N LYS A 43 1.61 -33.87 13.24
CA LYS A 43 1.51 -33.93 14.69
C LYS A 43 2.15 -32.66 15.30
N PRO A 44 1.85 -32.29 16.54
CA PRO A 44 2.49 -31.16 17.20
C PRO A 44 4.02 -31.16 17.11
N ASN A 45 4.65 -32.31 17.25
CA ASN A 45 6.10 -32.48 17.20
C ASN A 45 6.68 -32.36 15.77
N ASP A 46 5.87 -32.50 14.74
CA ASP A 46 6.33 -32.33 13.35
C ASP A 46 6.43 -30.84 12.95
N ILE A 47 5.68 -29.97 13.66
CA ILE A 47 5.65 -28.53 13.41
C ILE A 47 6.83 -27.81 14.07
N ILE A 48 7.27 -28.25 15.23
CA ILE A 48 8.35 -27.60 16.00
C ILE A 48 9.62 -27.39 15.15
N PRO A 49 10.16 -28.41 14.45
CA PRO A 49 11.33 -28.24 13.59
C PRO A 49 11.12 -27.21 12.47
N LEU A 50 9.92 -27.15 11.88
CA LEU A 50 9.59 -26.18 10.85
C LEU A 50 9.57 -24.75 11.41
N ILE A 51 9.05 -24.57 12.62
CA ILE A 51 9.10 -23.28 13.33
C ILE A 51 10.54 -22.90 13.61
N ASP A 52 11.38 -23.85 14.04
CA ASP A 52 12.80 -23.61 14.29
C ASP A 52 13.52 -23.11 13.02
N GLU A 53 13.27 -23.77 11.87
CA GLU A 53 13.81 -23.35 10.57
C GLU A 53 13.30 -21.95 10.17
N ILE A 54 12.04 -21.58 10.47
CA ILE A 54 11.47 -20.26 10.20
C ILE A 54 12.17 -19.18 11.01
N TYR A 55 12.39 -19.40 12.31
CA TYR A 55 13.11 -18.45 13.17
C TYR A 55 14.58 -18.30 12.76
N GLU A 56 15.22 -19.39 12.36
CA GLU A 56 16.59 -19.36 11.82
C GLU A 56 16.66 -18.54 10.54
N ALA A 57 15.74 -18.78 9.58
CA ALA A 57 15.65 -18.03 8.34
C ALA A 57 15.39 -16.53 8.59
N GLY A 58 14.55 -16.21 9.60
CA GLY A 58 14.25 -14.84 10.03
C GLY A 58 15.36 -14.20 10.87
N ARG A 59 16.41 -14.93 11.24
CA ARG A 59 17.45 -14.47 12.19
C ARG A 59 16.85 -13.86 13.45
N ARG A 60 15.76 -14.45 13.94
CA ARG A 60 14.95 -13.93 15.04
C ARG A 60 15.05 -14.80 16.27
N ALA A 61 15.10 -14.19 17.46
CA ALA A 61 15.04 -14.92 18.72
C ALA A 61 13.61 -15.43 18.97
N LYS A 62 13.48 -16.63 19.55
CA LYS A 62 12.20 -17.29 19.85
C LYS A 62 11.50 -16.75 21.10
N THR A 63 11.94 -15.63 21.64
CA THR A 63 11.53 -15.09 22.94
C THR A 63 10.02 -14.92 23.07
N ASN A 64 9.36 -14.37 22.03
CA ASN A 64 7.91 -14.16 22.07
C ASN A 64 7.16 -15.49 22.10
N TYR A 65 7.50 -16.39 21.20
CA TYR A 65 6.90 -17.72 21.11
C TYR A 65 7.12 -18.56 22.38
N GLU A 66 8.34 -18.54 22.94
CA GLU A 66 8.66 -19.26 24.18
C GLU A 66 7.90 -18.69 25.38
N ASN A 67 7.66 -17.39 25.42
CA ASN A 67 6.84 -16.71 26.42
C ASN A 67 5.32 -16.89 26.21
N GLY A 68 4.90 -17.60 25.17
CA GLY A 68 3.51 -17.91 24.88
C GLY A 68 2.72 -16.76 24.22
N THR A 69 3.41 -15.76 23.67
CA THR A 69 2.82 -14.68 22.85
C THR A 69 2.95 -15.00 21.39
N ASP A 70 2.02 -14.47 20.60
CA ASP A 70 2.11 -14.55 19.14
C ASP A 70 3.31 -13.74 18.64
N ASP A 71 3.93 -14.21 17.55
CA ASP A 71 5.05 -13.51 16.94
C ASP A 71 4.81 -13.35 15.43
N ASP A 72 4.87 -12.10 14.95
CA ASP A 72 4.63 -11.73 13.55
C ASP A 72 5.91 -11.11 12.99
N PHE A 73 6.46 -11.72 11.94
CA PHE A 73 7.68 -11.24 11.30
C PHE A 73 7.80 -11.71 9.86
N SER A 74 8.73 -11.09 9.13
CA SER A 74 9.05 -11.51 7.76
C SER A 74 10.42 -12.17 7.69
N PHE A 75 10.57 -13.09 6.73
CA PHE A 75 11.85 -13.69 6.40
C PHE A 75 11.99 -13.90 4.90
N SER A 76 13.22 -14.01 4.42
CA SER A 76 13.51 -14.21 3.00
C SER A 76 14.35 -15.47 2.80
N ILE A 77 14.00 -16.23 1.77
CA ILE A 77 14.80 -17.36 1.30
C ILE A 77 15.41 -16.97 -0.05
N PRO A 78 16.75 -16.98 -0.19
CA PRO A 78 17.41 -16.66 -1.45
C PRO A 78 16.85 -17.45 -2.61
N GLN A 79 16.61 -16.78 -3.74
CA GLN A 79 16.04 -17.33 -4.98
C GLN A 79 14.59 -17.82 -4.89
N LEU A 80 13.97 -17.86 -3.70
CA LEU A 80 12.61 -18.36 -3.51
C LEU A 80 11.60 -17.23 -3.26
N GLY A 81 11.91 -16.30 -2.35
CA GLY A 81 11.00 -15.20 -2.05
C GLY A 81 11.09 -14.64 -0.64
N ARG A 82 10.17 -13.74 -0.37
CA ARG A 82 9.92 -13.20 0.96
C ARG A 82 8.60 -13.76 1.49
N PHE A 83 8.58 -14.02 2.77
CA PHE A 83 7.46 -14.62 3.47
C PHE A 83 7.17 -13.82 4.75
N ARG A 84 5.91 -13.57 5.06
CA ARG A 84 5.49 -13.09 6.37
C ARG A 84 4.88 -14.23 7.14
N VAL A 85 5.29 -14.41 8.37
CA VAL A 85 4.79 -15.48 9.22
C VAL A 85 4.19 -14.93 10.51
N ASN A 86 3.06 -15.47 10.89
CA ASN A 86 2.55 -15.38 12.25
C ASN A 86 2.67 -16.75 12.91
N VAL A 87 3.45 -16.81 14.00
CA VAL A 87 3.62 -17.99 14.84
C VAL A 87 2.78 -17.80 16.09
N PHE A 88 1.93 -18.77 16.41
CA PHE A 88 1.00 -18.69 17.54
C PHE A 88 0.78 -20.05 18.20
N ARG A 89 0.14 -20.03 19.37
CA ARG A 89 -0.25 -21.28 20.08
C ARG A 89 -1.75 -21.49 20.00
N GLN A 90 -2.13 -22.74 19.76
CA GLN A 90 -3.52 -23.18 19.84
C GLN A 90 -3.61 -24.57 20.48
N ARG A 91 -4.55 -24.77 21.39
CA ARG A 91 -4.82 -26.09 22.03
C ARG A 91 -3.55 -26.77 22.55
N GLY A 92 -2.62 -26.00 23.10
CA GLY A 92 -1.35 -26.50 23.63
C GLY A 92 -0.27 -26.83 22.60
N SER A 93 -0.52 -26.69 21.29
CA SER A 93 0.47 -26.88 20.24
C SER A 93 0.84 -25.55 19.56
N VAL A 94 2.03 -25.51 18.96
CA VAL A 94 2.45 -24.40 18.11
C VAL A 94 1.83 -24.55 16.72
N ALA A 95 1.56 -23.44 16.07
CA ALA A 95 1.09 -23.34 14.69
C ALA A 95 1.71 -22.13 14.01
N ALA A 96 1.73 -22.12 12.68
CA ALA A 96 2.10 -20.96 11.90
C ALA A 96 1.22 -20.79 10.67
N VAL A 97 0.98 -19.54 10.32
CA VAL A 97 0.43 -19.13 9.04
C VAL A 97 1.47 -18.29 8.33
N ILE A 98 1.86 -18.72 7.12
CA ILE A 98 2.89 -18.06 6.33
C ILE A 98 2.24 -17.48 5.09
N ARG A 99 2.35 -16.17 4.91
CA ARG A 99 1.94 -15.47 3.69
C ARG A 99 3.09 -15.43 2.70
N VAL A 100 2.82 -15.81 1.47
CA VAL A 100 3.78 -15.74 0.36
C VAL A 100 3.72 -14.34 -0.23
N ILE A 101 4.82 -13.59 -0.14
CA ILE A 101 4.96 -12.27 -0.78
C ILE A 101 5.40 -12.50 -2.21
N LYS A 102 4.55 -12.11 -3.16
CA LYS A 102 4.77 -12.36 -4.59
C LYS A 102 5.96 -11.59 -5.12
N PHE A 103 6.76 -12.26 -5.94
CA PHE A 103 7.75 -11.59 -6.77
C PHE A 103 7.09 -10.92 -7.97
N GLY A 104 7.63 -9.75 -8.30
CA GLY A 104 7.23 -8.99 -9.47
C GLY A 104 6.10 -8.01 -9.20
N ILE A 105 6.23 -6.86 -9.83
CA ILE A 105 5.21 -5.82 -9.80
C ILE A 105 4.17 -6.14 -10.87
N PRO A 106 2.89 -6.16 -10.54
CA PRO A 106 1.86 -6.44 -11.54
C PRO A 106 1.79 -5.33 -12.59
N ASP A 107 1.38 -5.70 -13.81
CA ASP A 107 1.19 -4.75 -14.90
C ASP A 107 0.05 -3.77 -14.56
N PRO A 108 0.34 -2.46 -14.44
CA PRO A 108 -0.66 -1.46 -14.08
C PRO A 108 -1.80 -1.35 -15.09
N VAL A 109 -1.56 -1.66 -16.37
CA VAL A 109 -2.60 -1.64 -17.40
C VAL A 109 -3.62 -2.76 -17.16
N GLN A 110 -3.16 -3.96 -16.83
CA GLN A 110 -4.04 -5.09 -16.50
C GLN A 110 -4.82 -4.85 -15.20
N LEU A 111 -4.26 -4.06 -14.29
CA LEU A 111 -4.93 -3.66 -13.05
C LEU A 111 -5.91 -2.50 -13.25
N GLY A 112 -5.97 -1.88 -14.43
CA GLY A 112 -6.81 -0.71 -14.68
C GLY A 112 -6.33 0.56 -13.98
N ILE A 113 -5.02 0.68 -13.66
CA ILE A 113 -4.44 1.90 -13.10
C ILE A 113 -4.20 2.89 -14.25
N PRO A 114 -4.86 4.07 -14.25
CA PRO A 114 -4.77 5.00 -15.37
C PRO A 114 -3.41 5.72 -15.42
N GLU A 115 -3.01 6.14 -16.63
CA GLU A 115 -1.77 6.89 -16.85
C GLU A 115 -1.73 8.21 -16.04
N SER A 116 -2.88 8.82 -15.78
CA SER A 116 -3.00 10.02 -14.93
C SER A 116 -2.52 9.80 -13.49
N VAL A 117 -2.65 8.58 -12.95
CA VAL A 117 -2.08 8.16 -11.67
C VAL A 117 -0.59 7.90 -11.81
N LEU A 118 -0.21 7.07 -12.77
CA LEU A 118 1.19 6.67 -12.96
C LEU A 118 2.10 7.86 -13.27
N SER A 119 1.61 8.86 -14.02
CA SER A 119 2.36 10.06 -14.36
C SER A 119 2.74 10.94 -13.17
N LEU A 120 2.10 10.78 -12.02
CA LEU A 120 2.52 11.46 -10.79
C LEU A 120 3.93 11.02 -10.34
N ALA A 121 4.35 9.82 -10.71
CA ALA A 121 5.70 9.32 -10.47
C ALA A 121 6.78 10.01 -11.33
N ASP A 122 6.40 10.72 -12.39
CA ASP A 122 7.33 11.44 -13.25
C ASP A 122 7.76 12.81 -12.65
N ASN A 123 7.13 13.25 -11.55
CA ASN A 123 7.57 14.42 -10.80
C ASN A 123 8.98 14.20 -10.24
N LYS A 124 9.77 15.26 -10.16
CA LYS A 124 11.13 15.20 -9.59
C LYS A 124 11.14 15.41 -8.09
N THR A 125 10.24 16.23 -7.58
CA THR A 125 10.18 16.66 -6.18
C THR A 125 8.73 16.87 -5.74
N GLY A 126 8.51 16.86 -4.44
CA GLY A 126 7.23 17.19 -3.82
C GLY A 126 6.55 15.99 -3.16
N LEU A 127 5.25 16.07 -2.96
CA LEU A 127 4.47 15.11 -2.19
C LEU A 127 3.34 14.52 -3.06
N VAL A 128 3.28 13.21 -3.16
CA VAL A 128 2.21 12.45 -3.79
C VAL A 128 1.55 11.57 -2.74
N LEU A 129 0.23 11.68 -2.61
CA LEU A 129 -0.54 10.98 -1.59
C LEU A 129 -1.47 9.96 -2.25
N VAL A 130 -1.48 8.73 -1.73
CA VAL A 130 -2.43 7.69 -2.14
C VAL A 130 -3.30 7.34 -0.94
N ALA A 131 -4.59 7.61 -1.04
CA ALA A 131 -5.54 7.47 0.05
C ALA A 131 -6.61 6.41 -0.26
N GLY A 132 -7.26 5.89 0.78
CA GLY A 132 -8.33 4.91 0.66
C GLY A 132 -8.37 3.95 1.85
N ALA A 133 -9.42 3.17 1.97
CA ALA A 133 -9.59 2.17 3.02
C ALA A 133 -8.49 1.09 2.98
N ALA A 134 -8.37 0.32 4.06
CA ALA A 134 -7.54 -0.89 4.04
C ALA A 134 -8.05 -1.85 2.95
N GLY A 135 -7.11 -2.46 2.19
CA GLY A 135 -7.47 -3.36 1.09
C GLY A 135 -7.92 -2.67 -0.21
N SER A 136 -7.87 -1.33 -0.31
CA SER A 136 -8.25 -0.63 -1.55
C SER A 136 -7.19 -0.69 -2.67
N GLY A 137 -6.04 -1.34 -2.44
CA GLY A 137 -4.99 -1.51 -3.44
C GLY A 137 -3.94 -0.41 -3.47
N LYS A 138 -3.85 0.43 -2.42
CA LYS A 138 -2.86 1.53 -2.33
C LYS A 138 -1.42 1.07 -2.53
N SER A 139 -1.02 0.01 -1.81
CA SER A 139 0.35 -0.53 -1.91
C SER A 139 0.67 -1.02 -3.32
N THR A 140 -0.30 -1.64 -3.99
CA THR A 140 -0.16 -2.08 -5.39
C THR A 140 0.04 -0.90 -6.33
N THR A 141 -0.75 0.14 -6.19
CA THR A 141 -0.63 1.37 -6.99
C THR A 141 0.72 2.05 -6.75
N LEU A 142 1.14 2.18 -5.49
CA LEU A 142 2.45 2.73 -5.13
C LEU A 142 3.59 1.87 -5.68
N ALA A 143 3.50 0.54 -5.59
CA ALA A 143 4.50 -0.36 -6.17
C ALA A 143 4.64 -0.15 -7.69
N CYS A 144 3.53 0.00 -8.43
CA CYS A 144 3.57 0.32 -9.86
C CYS A 144 4.20 1.69 -10.14
N MET A 145 3.96 2.70 -9.27
CA MET A 145 4.58 4.02 -9.40
C MET A 145 6.09 3.97 -9.13
N ILE A 146 6.53 3.27 -8.10
CA ILE A 146 7.94 3.05 -7.79
C ILE A 146 8.62 2.25 -8.91
N ASP A 147 7.98 1.22 -9.43
CA ASP A 147 8.51 0.44 -10.55
C ASP A 147 8.69 1.29 -11.82
N ARG A 148 7.73 2.16 -12.13
CA ARG A 148 7.87 3.15 -13.22
C ARG A 148 9.11 4.03 -13.04
N ILE A 149 9.38 4.52 -11.83
CA ILE A 149 10.60 5.28 -11.51
C ILE A 149 11.84 4.42 -11.74
N ASN A 150 11.84 3.22 -11.18
CA ASN A 150 12.96 2.27 -11.24
C ASN A 150 13.36 1.92 -12.68
N TRP A 151 12.41 1.86 -13.62
CA TRP A 151 12.69 1.61 -15.04
C TRP A 151 13.11 2.85 -15.82
N ARG A 152 12.77 4.06 -15.38
CA ARG A 152 12.95 5.29 -16.16
C ARG A 152 14.06 6.19 -15.67
N ARG A 153 14.40 6.15 -14.37
CA ARG A 153 15.28 7.12 -13.72
C ARG A 153 16.49 6.43 -13.09
N GLU A 154 17.64 7.08 -13.19
CA GLU A 154 18.83 6.75 -12.42
C GLU A 154 18.78 7.55 -11.11
N CYS A 155 18.27 6.94 -10.04
CA CYS A 155 18.06 7.60 -8.76
C CYS A 155 18.07 6.60 -7.60
N HIS A 156 18.14 7.12 -6.36
CA HIS A 156 18.01 6.31 -5.16
C HIS A 156 16.59 6.40 -4.62
N VAL A 157 15.89 5.29 -4.61
CA VAL A 157 14.56 5.12 -4.03
C VAL A 157 14.71 4.41 -2.69
N ILE A 158 14.17 5.01 -1.63
CA ILE A 158 14.11 4.38 -0.30
C ILE A 158 12.64 4.15 0.06
N THR A 159 12.29 2.92 0.43
CA THR A 159 10.95 2.62 0.94
C THR A 159 11.00 2.23 2.41
N MET A 160 9.98 2.63 3.15
CA MET A 160 9.74 2.29 4.55
C MET A 160 8.31 1.79 4.67
N GLU A 161 8.13 0.49 4.91
CA GLU A 161 6.85 -0.20 4.79
C GLU A 161 6.58 -1.08 6.02
N ASP A 162 5.31 -1.33 6.34
CA ASP A 162 4.89 -2.20 7.44
C ASP A 162 3.67 -3.06 7.02
N PRO A 163 3.92 -4.28 6.51
CA PRO A 163 5.21 -4.82 6.02
C PRO A 163 5.48 -4.46 4.55
N ILE A 164 6.63 -4.90 4.01
CA ILE A 164 6.90 -4.88 2.57
C ILE A 164 5.95 -5.85 1.86
N GLU A 165 5.11 -5.32 0.95
CA GLU A 165 4.16 -6.13 0.17
C GLU A 165 4.68 -6.53 -1.22
N TYR A 166 5.59 -5.74 -1.79
CA TYR A 166 6.18 -5.98 -3.11
C TYR A 166 7.69 -5.80 -3.07
N LEU A 167 8.43 -6.73 -3.69
CA LEU A 167 9.88 -6.62 -3.81
C LEU A 167 10.25 -6.00 -5.15
N HIS A 168 11.02 -4.93 -5.08
CA HIS A 168 11.60 -4.26 -6.24
C HIS A 168 13.03 -4.74 -6.49
N SER A 169 13.29 -5.23 -7.69
CA SER A 169 14.67 -5.45 -8.14
C SER A 169 15.31 -4.11 -8.52
N HIS A 170 16.62 -3.99 -8.33
CA HIS A 170 17.36 -2.85 -8.88
C HIS A 170 17.33 -2.90 -10.41
N ASN A 171 17.03 -1.77 -11.04
CA ASN A 171 17.11 -1.61 -12.50
C ASN A 171 17.94 -0.37 -12.82
N LYS A 172 17.35 0.70 -13.34
CA LYS A 172 18.06 1.98 -13.46
C LYS A 172 18.27 2.65 -12.11
N SER A 173 17.30 2.49 -11.22
CA SER A 173 17.40 3.01 -9.86
C SER A 173 17.99 1.99 -8.88
N ILE A 174 18.62 2.50 -7.82
CA ILE A 174 18.89 1.73 -6.61
C ILE A 174 17.62 1.79 -5.76
N VAL A 175 17.05 0.64 -5.38
CA VAL A 175 15.87 0.58 -4.51
C VAL A 175 16.25 -0.05 -3.19
N SER A 176 16.22 0.72 -2.11
CA SER A 176 16.48 0.30 -0.73
C SER A 176 15.15 0.18 0.01
N GLN A 177 14.71 -1.05 0.30
CA GLN A 177 13.45 -1.31 1.01
C GLN A 177 13.74 -1.66 2.47
N ARG A 178 13.03 -1.00 3.40
CA ARG A 178 13.11 -1.23 4.83
C ARG A 178 11.75 -1.62 5.38
N GLU A 179 11.70 -2.70 6.11
CA GLU A 179 10.51 -3.09 6.86
C GLU A 179 10.56 -2.48 8.26
N VAL A 180 9.53 -1.74 8.61
CA VAL A 180 9.39 -1.12 9.93
C VAL A 180 9.25 -2.20 10.99
N PHE A 181 9.83 -1.99 12.16
CA PHE A 181 9.96 -2.92 13.29
C PHE A 181 10.88 -4.14 13.04
N ILE A 182 11.43 -4.31 11.82
CA ILE A 182 12.43 -5.33 11.50
C ILE A 182 13.78 -4.67 11.18
N ASP A 183 13.81 -3.82 10.15
CA ASP A 183 15.03 -3.15 9.69
C ASP A 183 15.21 -1.77 10.35
N THR A 184 14.15 -1.22 10.94
CA THR A 184 14.12 0.10 11.58
C THR A 184 13.09 0.15 12.71
N PRO A 185 13.33 0.93 13.79
CA PRO A 185 12.41 0.98 14.94
C PRO A 185 11.02 1.56 14.64
N GLY A 186 10.90 2.44 13.62
CA GLY A 186 9.65 3.11 13.30
C GLY A 186 9.77 3.98 12.05
N TYR A 187 8.64 4.52 11.61
CA TYR A 187 8.59 5.39 10.43
C TYR A 187 9.39 6.68 10.60
N LEU A 188 9.29 7.32 11.76
CA LEU A 188 9.94 8.60 12.04
C LEU A 188 11.47 8.48 12.02
N GLU A 189 11.99 7.48 12.74
CA GLU A 189 13.44 7.21 12.83
C GLU A 189 13.99 6.82 11.46
N SER A 190 13.25 6.00 10.71
CA SER A 190 13.61 5.58 9.37
C SER A 190 13.68 6.76 8.41
N LEU A 191 12.67 7.64 8.43
CA LEU A 191 12.63 8.84 7.58
C LEU A 191 13.80 9.79 7.87
N ARG A 192 14.07 10.04 9.15
CA ARG A 192 15.22 10.85 9.56
C ARG A 192 16.56 10.26 9.13
N SER A 193 16.69 8.94 9.14
CA SER A 193 17.87 8.25 8.65
C SER A 193 17.99 8.34 7.14
N ALA A 194 16.90 8.07 6.42
CA ALA A 194 16.84 8.08 4.97
C ALA A 194 17.30 9.42 4.35
N LEU A 195 17.01 10.56 4.99
CA LEU A 195 17.47 11.88 4.53
C LEU A 195 19.00 12.04 4.47
N ARG A 196 19.76 11.16 5.15
CA ARG A 196 21.22 11.13 5.11
C ARG A 196 21.80 10.10 4.13
N GLU A 197 20.93 9.41 3.39
CA GLU A 197 21.30 8.33 2.48
C GLU A 197 21.21 8.74 1.01
N SER A 198 21.23 10.06 0.74
CA SER A 198 21.10 10.64 -0.60
C SER A 198 19.85 10.15 -1.36
N PRO A 199 18.64 10.28 -0.78
CA PRO A 199 17.42 9.86 -1.42
C PRO A 199 17.01 10.87 -2.50
N ASP A 200 16.59 10.36 -3.66
CA ASP A 200 15.86 11.15 -4.66
C ASP A 200 14.35 10.93 -4.50
N VAL A 201 13.96 9.70 -4.10
CA VAL A 201 12.57 9.28 -3.92
C VAL A 201 12.42 8.56 -2.60
N ILE A 202 11.39 8.90 -1.85
CA ILE A 202 11.04 8.23 -0.60
C ILE A 202 9.59 7.71 -0.71
N LEU A 203 9.38 6.44 -0.39
CA LEU A 203 8.06 5.88 -0.09
C LEU A 203 7.95 5.69 1.43
N LEU A 204 7.10 6.48 2.06
CA LEU A 204 6.74 6.36 3.47
C LEU A 204 5.37 5.65 3.54
N GLY A 205 5.34 4.41 4.01
CA GLY A 205 4.18 3.52 3.95
C GLY A 205 2.90 4.21 4.38
N GLU A 206 2.92 4.90 5.52
CA GLU A 206 1.78 5.69 5.98
C GLU A 206 2.19 6.86 6.89
N MET A 207 1.32 7.88 6.93
CA MET A 207 1.42 9.04 7.81
C MET A 207 0.23 9.05 8.79
N ARG A 208 0.48 8.67 10.07
CA ARG A 208 -0.58 8.56 11.09
C ARG A 208 -0.58 9.69 12.10
N ASP A 209 0.58 10.15 12.49
CA ASP A 209 0.80 11.06 13.63
C ASP A 209 1.51 12.35 13.21
N TYR A 210 1.48 13.32 14.12
CA TYR A 210 2.07 14.65 13.94
C TYR A 210 3.55 14.60 13.57
N ASP A 211 4.35 13.81 14.29
CA ASP A 211 5.80 13.81 14.14
C ASP A 211 6.21 13.24 12.77
N THR A 212 5.55 12.16 12.36
CA THR A 212 5.76 11.53 11.05
C THR A 212 5.32 12.46 9.91
N ILE A 213 4.15 13.11 10.02
CA ILE A 213 3.63 14.04 9.01
C ILE A 213 4.53 15.27 8.90
N SER A 214 4.92 15.87 10.03
CA SER A 214 5.81 17.05 10.05
C SER A 214 7.17 16.74 9.41
N SER A 215 7.74 15.57 9.73
CA SER A 215 9.00 15.12 9.14
C SER A 215 8.88 14.83 7.64
N ALA A 216 7.73 14.28 7.19
CA ALA A 216 7.47 14.03 5.77
C ALA A 216 7.36 15.33 4.96
N ILE A 217 6.68 16.34 5.50
CA ILE A 217 6.63 17.70 4.89
C ILE A 217 8.03 18.27 4.78
N THR A 218 8.81 18.23 5.86
CA THR A 218 10.21 18.70 5.87
C THR A 218 11.06 17.95 4.84
N ALA A 219 10.92 16.63 4.73
CA ALA A 219 11.61 15.83 3.73
C ALA A 219 11.27 16.27 2.29
N ALA A 220 9.99 16.49 2.00
CA ALA A 220 9.55 16.97 0.69
C ALA A 220 10.08 18.38 0.35
N GLU A 221 10.27 19.25 1.37
CA GLU A 221 10.87 20.58 1.20
C GLU A 221 12.36 20.52 0.84
N THR A 222 13.08 19.46 1.21
CA THR A 222 14.50 19.29 0.84
C THR A 222 14.72 18.90 -0.62
N GLY A 223 13.64 18.73 -1.39
CA GLY A 223 13.71 18.42 -2.83
C GLY A 223 13.55 16.94 -3.17
N VAL A 224 13.16 16.11 -2.23
CA VAL A 224 12.83 14.69 -2.44
C VAL A 224 11.42 14.57 -3.01
N LEU A 225 11.19 13.59 -3.88
CA LEU A 225 9.84 13.14 -4.23
C LEU A 225 9.36 12.14 -3.19
N LEU A 226 8.37 12.53 -2.39
CA LEU A 226 7.85 11.69 -1.31
C LEU A 226 6.47 11.15 -1.65
N PHE A 227 6.32 9.84 -1.55
CA PHE A 227 5.03 9.12 -1.63
C PHE A 227 4.61 8.69 -0.23
N SER A 228 3.32 8.80 0.07
CA SER A 228 2.78 8.23 1.31
C SER A 228 1.30 7.88 1.21
N THR A 229 0.79 7.14 2.22
CA THR A 229 -0.63 6.79 2.28
C THR A 229 -1.35 7.41 3.45
N LEU A 230 -2.67 7.58 3.25
CA LEU A 230 -3.63 7.92 4.31
C LEU A 230 -4.90 7.07 4.17
N HIS A 231 -5.71 7.03 5.24
CA HIS A 231 -6.98 6.31 5.27
C HIS A 231 -8.17 7.26 5.16
N THR A 232 -8.25 8.00 4.07
CA THR A 232 -9.29 8.97 3.76
C THR A 232 -9.96 8.66 2.43
N SER A 233 -11.19 9.13 2.21
CA SER A 233 -12.02 8.79 1.05
C SER A 233 -11.99 9.82 -0.09
N SER A 234 -11.49 11.04 0.15
CA SER A 234 -11.42 12.10 -0.86
C SER A 234 -10.14 12.94 -0.73
N ALA A 235 -9.77 13.62 -1.80
CA ALA A 235 -8.59 14.49 -1.83
C ALA A 235 -8.72 15.65 -0.84
N ALA A 236 -9.90 16.25 -0.74
CA ALA A 236 -10.18 17.31 0.24
C ALA A 236 -9.99 16.82 1.68
N ASN A 237 -10.54 15.64 2.01
CA ASN A 237 -10.40 15.05 3.34
C ASN A 237 -8.95 14.64 3.61
N THR A 238 -8.20 14.19 2.59
CA THR A 238 -6.78 13.85 2.73
C THR A 238 -5.96 15.07 3.13
N ILE A 239 -6.15 16.21 2.47
CA ILE A 239 -5.44 17.45 2.77
C ILE A 239 -5.85 17.98 4.15
N ASN A 240 -7.15 18.02 4.45
CA ASN A 240 -7.64 18.44 5.77
C ASN A 240 -7.08 17.55 6.88
N ARG A 241 -7.07 16.23 6.70
CA ARG A 241 -6.53 15.30 7.70
C ARG A 241 -5.07 15.59 8.06
N ILE A 242 -4.26 15.97 7.08
CA ILE A 242 -2.87 16.38 7.32
C ILE A 242 -2.83 17.68 8.11
N VAL A 243 -3.61 18.68 7.72
CA VAL A 243 -3.63 19.98 8.40
C VAL A 243 -4.14 19.89 9.83
N ASP A 244 -5.19 19.09 10.06
CA ASP A 244 -5.88 18.98 11.35
C ASP A 244 -5.02 18.31 12.45
N VAL A 245 -3.95 17.61 12.07
CA VAL A 245 -2.99 17.04 13.05
C VAL A 245 -2.14 18.13 13.70
N PHE A 246 -2.02 19.30 13.06
CA PHE A 246 -1.21 20.41 13.56
C PHE A 246 -2.01 21.30 14.50
N PRO A 247 -1.34 21.89 15.51
CA PRO A 247 -1.94 22.92 16.35
C PRO A 247 -2.51 24.08 15.51
N ALA A 248 -3.61 24.68 15.96
CA ALA A 248 -4.35 25.70 15.20
C ALA A 248 -3.47 26.88 14.72
N ASN A 249 -2.46 27.28 15.52
CA ASN A 249 -1.52 28.34 15.18
C ASN A 249 -0.51 27.98 14.08
N GLN A 250 -0.39 26.70 13.73
CA GLN A 250 0.51 26.21 12.67
C GLN A 250 -0.24 25.88 11.37
N GLN A 251 -1.55 25.66 11.42
CA GLN A 251 -2.34 25.16 10.29
C GLN A 251 -2.23 26.04 9.05
N LEU A 252 -2.21 27.38 9.20
CA LEU A 252 -2.06 28.29 8.07
C LEU A 252 -0.71 28.12 7.37
N GLN A 253 0.36 27.98 8.15
CA GLN A 253 1.70 27.72 7.60
C GLN A 253 1.74 26.37 6.86
N VAL A 254 1.20 25.33 7.46
CA VAL A 254 1.16 23.98 6.87
C VAL A 254 0.35 23.97 5.57
N ARG A 255 -0.79 24.68 5.50
CA ARG A 255 -1.53 24.85 4.24
C ARG A 255 -0.67 25.48 3.15
N GLY A 256 0.11 26.51 3.50
CA GLY A 256 1.04 27.15 2.59
C GLY A 256 2.13 26.19 2.07
N GLN A 257 2.71 25.37 2.95
CA GLN A 257 3.69 24.35 2.57
C GLN A 257 3.06 23.25 1.68
N LEU A 258 1.92 22.69 2.09
CA LEU A 258 1.21 21.68 1.29
C LEU A 258 0.81 22.18 -0.09
N ALA A 259 0.37 23.44 -0.21
CA ALA A 259 0.03 24.05 -1.49
C ALA A 259 1.22 24.07 -2.48
N GLN A 260 2.45 24.18 -1.96
CA GLN A 260 3.67 24.16 -2.79
C GLN A 260 4.18 22.74 -3.06
N LEU A 261 4.00 21.82 -2.11
CA LEU A 261 4.63 20.50 -2.14
C LEU A 261 3.74 19.44 -2.83
N ILE A 262 2.42 19.47 -2.63
CA ILE A 262 1.54 18.46 -3.21
C ILE A 262 1.62 18.52 -4.74
N ARG A 263 1.89 17.36 -5.35
CA ARG A 263 1.84 17.15 -6.81
C ARG A 263 0.56 16.45 -7.22
N GLY A 264 0.05 15.57 -6.37
CA GLY A 264 -1.22 14.91 -6.57
C GLY A 264 -1.72 14.18 -5.34
N VAL A 265 -3.03 14.00 -5.29
CA VAL A 265 -3.71 13.14 -4.33
C VAL A 265 -4.56 12.16 -5.11
N VAL A 266 -4.36 10.87 -4.87
CA VAL A 266 -5.10 9.77 -5.49
C VAL A 266 -5.91 9.08 -4.40
N CYS A 267 -7.24 9.14 -4.48
CA CYS A 267 -8.09 8.33 -3.60
C CYS A 267 -8.58 7.11 -4.36
N GLN A 268 -8.44 5.94 -3.76
CA GLN A 268 -8.67 4.65 -4.43
C GLN A 268 -9.64 3.78 -3.65
N GLN A 269 -10.56 3.16 -4.37
CA GLN A 269 -11.44 2.11 -3.87
C GLN A 269 -11.35 0.88 -4.80
N LEU A 270 -11.61 -0.31 -4.26
CA LEU A 270 -11.84 -1.52 -5.05
C LEU A 270 -13.32 -1.87 -4.98
N ILE A 271 -13.95 -2.00 -6.12
CA ILE A 271 -15.37 -2.34 -6.26
C ILE A 271 -15.54 -3.62 -7.06
N THR A 272 -16.63 -4.33 -6.80
CA THR A 272 -16.97 -5.56 -7.55
C THR A 272 -17.74 -5.17 -8.81
N THR A 273 -17.27 -5.64 -9.95
CA THR A 273 -17.91 -5.47 -11.26
C THR A 273 -19.07 -6.44 -11.41
N THR A 274 -19.90 -6.24 -12.43
CA THR A 274 -21.08 -7.09 -12.74
C THR A 274 -20.71 -8.55 -13.05
N ASP A 275 -19.49 -8.80 -13.51
CA ASP A 275 -18.93 -10.13 -13.78
C ASP A 275 -18.14 -10.72 -12.58
N GLY A 276 -18.16 -10.03 -11.42
CA GLY A 276 -17.59 -10.51 -10.16
C GLY A 276 -16.09 -10.26 -10.00
N HIS A 277 -15.44 -9.51 -10.90
CA HIS A 277 -14.05 -9.11 -10.74
C HIS A 277 -13.90 -7.87 -9.85
N LEU A 278 -12.71 -7.66 -9.31
CA LEU A 278 -12.37 -6.43 -8.60
C LEU A 278 -11.82 -5.39 -9.58
N GLN A 279 -12.40 -4.19 -9.54
CA GLN A 279 -12.01 -3.06 -10.36
C GLN A 279 -11.58 -1.88 -9.48
N PRO A 280 -10.38 -1.30 -9.65
CA PRO A 280 -10.02 -0.09 -8.96
C PRO A 280 -10.77 1.12 -9.54
N VAL A 281 -11.19 2.00 -8.66
CA VAL A 281 -11.81 3.30 -8.99
C VAL A 281 -11.00 4.40 -8.33
N PHE A 282 -10.81 5.48 -9.04
CA PHE A 282 -9.91 6.54 -8.62
C PHE A 282 -10.60 7.90 -8.60
N GLU A 283 -10.33 8.66 -7.55
CA GLU A 283 -10.39 10.11 -7.54
C GLU A 283 -8.96 10.63 -7.70
N ILE A 284 -8.71 11.53 -8.64
CA ILE A 284 -7.36 12.00 -8.98
C ILE A 284 -7.35 13.52 -8.99
N LEU A 285 -6.67 14.08 -8.00
CA LEU A 285 -6.33 15.50 -7.91
C LEU A 285 -4.89 15.68 -8.38
N LYS A 286 -4.66 16.54 -9.36
CA LYS A 286 -3.34 17.07 -9.72
C LYS A 286 -3.27 18.54 -9.33
N THR A 287 -2.11 19.01 -8.93
CA THR A 287 -1.99 20.41 -8.53
C THR A 287 -1.61 21.29 -9.71
N ASN A 288 -2.39 22.36 -9.87
CA ASN A 288 -2.11 23.51 -10.71
C ASN A 288 -2.22 24.79 -9.87
N PRO A 289 -1.90 25.98 -10.38
CA PRO A 289 -1.94 27.21 -9.60
C PRO A 289 -3.30 27.50 -8.92
N ALA A 290 -4.42 27.12 -9.56
CA ALA A 290 -5.75 27.29 -8.95
C ALA A 290 -5.94 26.36 -7.75
N ILE A 291 -5.60 25.07 -7.88
CA ILE A 291 -5.66 24.09 -6.80
C ILE A 291 -4.71 24.48 -5.66
N GLN A 292 -3.49 24.92 -5.96
CA GLN A 292 -2.55 25.42 -4.96
C GLN A 292 -3.12 26.58 -4.15
N ASN A 293 -3.80 27.52 -4.81
CA ASN A 293 -4.46 28.62 -4.11
C ASN A 293 -5.60 28.15 -3.22
N MET A 294 -6.44 27.22 -3.69
CA MET A 294 -7.53 26.64 -2.88
C MET A 294 -7.01 25.93 -1.63
N ILE A 295 -5.89 25.20 -1.74
CA ILE A 295 -5.24 24.54 -0.58
C ILE A 295 -4.75 25.59 0.41
N ARG A 296 -4.07 26.64 -0.07
CA ARG A 296 -3.52 27.73 0.76
C ARG A 296 -4.62 28.46 1.53
N GLU A 297 -5.72 28.79 0.84
CA GLU A 297 -6.83 29.53 1.42
C GLU A 297 -7.82 28.64 2.20
N GLY A 298 -7.60 27.32 2.23
CA GLY A 298 -8.51 26.38 2.91
C GLY A 298 -9.87 26.17 2.22
N GLN A 299 -9.97 26.46 0.94
CA GLN A 299 -11.21 26.36 0.16
C GLN A 299 -11.47 24.93 -0.34
N MET A 300 -11.36 23.95 0.55
CA MET A 300 -11.45 22.52 0.21
C MET A 300 -12.79 22.12 -0.40
N HIS A 301 -13.87 22.82 -0.07
CA HIS A 301 -15.22 22.60 -0.63
C HIS A 301 -15.32 22.91 -2.14
N GLN A 302 -14.37 23.67 -2.70
CA GLN A 302 -14.33 24.00 -4.12
C GLN A 302 -13.51 23.01 -4.96
N LEU A 303 -12.72 22.13 -4.32
CA LEU A 303 -11.81 21.22 -5.01
C LEU A 303 -12.54 20.30 -6.00
N GLU A 304 -13.69 19.76 -5.61
CA GLU A 304 -14.44 18.83 -6.48
C GLU A 304 -14.86 19.52 -7.79
N SER A 305 -15.41 20.74 -7.71
CA SER A 305 -15.78 21.51 -8.89
C SER A 305 -14.56 21.90 -9.75
N ALA A 306 -13.43 22.21 -9.10
CA ALA A 306 -12.19 22.51 -9.79
C ALA A 306 -11.62 21.28 -10.50
N MET A 307 -11.69 20.10 -9.89
CA MET A 307 -11.27 18.84 -10.51
C MET A 307 -12.11 18.51 -11.74
N GLN A 308 -13.43 18.70 -11.66
CA GLN A 308 -14.34 18.52 -12.81
C GLN A 308 -14.01 19.48 -13.96
N ALA A 309 -13.71 20.74 -13.65
CA ALA A 309 -13.33 21.74 -14.65
C ALA A 309 -11.97 21.45 -15.32
N ASN A 310 -11.08 20.73 -14.64
CA ASN A 310 -9.74 20.38 -15.14
C ASN A 310 -9.63 18.89 -15.53
N ALA A 311 -10.72 18.26 -15.93
CA ALA A 311 -10.72 16.85 -16.37
C ALA A 311 -9.76 16.60 -17.55
N ALA A 312 -9.56 17.57 -18.43
CA ALA A 312 -8.59 17.48 -19.53
C ALA A 312 -7.13 17.33 -19.07
N GLU A 313 -6.80 17.75 -17.85
CA GLU A 313 -5.48 17.55 -17.23
C GLU A 313 -5.34 16.17 -16.57
N GLY A 314 -6.36 15.31 -16.68
CA GLY A 314 -6.41 13.96 -16.10
C GLY A 314 -6.88 13.94 -14.65
N MET A 315 -7.53 15.01 -14.17
CA MET A 315 -8.23 15.00 -12.90
C MET A 315 -9.59 14.32 -13.03
N THR A 316 -10.01 13.60 -11.99
CA THR A 316 -11.34 12.99 -11.94
C THR A 316 -11.83 12.90 -10.49
N THR A 317 -13.14 13.09 -10.30
CA THR A 317 -13.78 12.87 -9.01
C THR A 317 -14.16 11.40 -8.85
N MET A 318 -14.33 10.92 -7.61
CA MET A 318 -14.79 9.55 -7.36
C MET A 318 -16.13 9.28 -8.07
N ASP A 319 -17.09 10.20 -7.94
CA ASP A 319 -18.40 10.05 -8.54
C ASP A 319 -18.37 10.11 -10.09
N GLY A 320 -17.44 10.89 -10.65
CA GLY A 320 -17.18 10.91 -12.08
C GLY A 320 -16.68 9.56 -12.61
N SER A 321 -15.71 8.97 -11.91
CA SER A 321 -15.18 7.64 -12.25
C SER A 321 -16.24 6.53 -12.11
N LEU A 322 -17.03 6.57 -11.05
CA LEU A 322 -18.14 5.62 -10.85
C LEU A 322 -19.21 5.75 -11.94
N PHE A 323 -19.56 6.98 -12.33
CA PHE A 323 -20.50 7.22 -13.39
C PHE A 323 -20.01 6.68 -14.74
N GLU A 324 -18.73 6.86 -15.05
CA GLU A 324 -18.13 6.31 -16.28
C GLU A 324 -18.17 4.77 -16.31
N LEU A 325 -17.85 4.10 -15.19
CA LEU A 325 -17.94 2.64 -15.10
C LEU A 325 -19.38 2.14 -15.24
N TYR A 326 -20.34 2.85 -14.64
CA TYR A 326 -21.76 2.54 -14.81
C TYR A 326 -22.20 2.69 -16.26
N GLN A 327 -21.83 3.76 -16.94
CA GLN A 327 -22.16 3.96 -18.35
C GLN A 327 -21.58 2.88 -19.27
N LYS A 328 -20.42 2.34 -18.92
CA LYS A 328 -19.78 1.20 -19.61
C LYS A 328 -20.44 -0.16 -19.26
N GLY A 329 -21.41 -0.19 -18.36
CA GLY A 329 -22.07 -1.42 -17.89
C GLY A 329 -21.18 -2.32 -17.02
N LEU A 330 -20.05 -1.81 -16.55
CA LEU A 330 -19.10 -2.58 -15.74
C LEU A 330 -19.54 -2.71 -14.29
N ILE A 331 -20.37 -1.80 -13.79
CA ILE A 331 -20.90 -1.83 -12.41
C ILE A 331 -22.39 -1.58 -12.40
N SER A 332 -23.08 -2.10 -11.38
CA SER A 332 -24.53 -1.85 -11.20
C SER A 332 -24.75 -0.45 -10.60
N LYS A 333 -26.00 0.03 -10.70
CA LYS A 333 -26.46 1.25 -10.04
C LYS A 333 -26.26 1.18 -8.52
N GLU A 334 -26.62 0.05 -7.94
CA GLU A 334 -26.49 -0.20 -6.49
C GLU A 334 -25.03 -0.12 -6.06
N THR A 335 -24.11 -0.75 -6.82
CA THR A 335 -22.68 -0.69 -6.56
C THR A 335 -22.19 0.74 -6.62
N ALA A 336 -22.52 1.49 -7.67
CA ALA A 336 -22.09 2.88 -7.82
C ALA A 336 -22.57 3.77 -6.66
N LEU A 337 -23.84 3.64 -6.27
CA LEU A 337 -24.44 4.45 -5.22
C LEU A 337 -23.97 4.08 -3.81
N SER A 338 -23.54 2.83 -3.59
CA SER A 338 -23.05 2.38 -2.27
C SER A 338 -21.68 2.94 -1.87
N VAL A 339 -20.89 3.40 -2.86
CA VAL A 339 -19.49 3.83 -2.65
C VAL A 339 -19.22 5.27 -3.10
N CYS A 340 -20.23 5.99 -3.58
CA CYS A 340 -20.11 7.37 -4.04
C CYS A 340 -19.85 8.35 -2.89
N ASN A 341 -19.20 9.46 -3.19
CA ASN A 341 -18.99 10.55 -2.26
C ASN A 341 -20.23 11.46 -2.13
N ASN A 342 -20.96 11.66 -3.25
CA ASN A 342 -22.16 12.51 -3.28
C ASN A 342 -23.36 11.74 -3.88
N TYR A 343 -24.14 11.13 -3.00
CA TYR A 343 -25.31 10.32 -3.37
C TYR A 343 -26.35 11.13 -4.18
N GLU A 344 -26.67 12.37 -3.77
CA GLU A 344 -27.67 13.17 -4.46
C GLU A 344 -27.25 13.53 -5.90
N PHE A 345 -25.98 13.82 -6.08
CA PHE A 345 -25.43 14.15 -7.38
C PHE A 345 -25.44 12.92 -8.29
N LEU A 346 -24.91 11.79 -7.82
CA LEU A 346 -24.78 10.59 -8.62
C LEU A 346 -26.14 9.94 -8.92
N SER A 347 -27.06 9.88 -7.95
CA SER A 347 -28.40 9.28 -8.14
C SER A 347 -29.25 9.97 -9.20
N LYS A 348 -29.06 11.29 -9.40
CA LYS A 348 -29.75 12.05 -10.46
C LYS A 348 -29.20 11.76 -11.86
N ARG A 349 -27.95 11.29 -11.96
CA ARG A 349 -27.27 10.98 -13.23
C ARG A 349 -27.43 9.52 -13.66
N ILE A 350 -27.50 8.61 -12.69
CA ILE A 350 -27.72 7.18 -12.92
C ILE A 350 -29.22 6.91 -12.96
N ARG A 351 -29.76 6.65 -14.15
CA ARG A 351 -31.17 6.33 -14.40
C ARG A 351 -31.45 4.83 -14.29
#